data_f8752b4bc3034062288dff258cb0b8ba
#
_entry.id   f8752b4bc3034062288dff258cb0b8ba
#
_cell.length_a   1.000
_cell.length_b   1.000
_cell.length_c   1.000
_cell.angle_alpha   90.00
_cell.angle_beta   90.00
_cell.angle_gamma   90.00
#
_symmetry.space_group_name_H-M   'P 1'
#
loop_
_entity.id
_entity.type
_entity.pdbx_description
1 polymer ?
#
loop_
_entity_poly.entity_id
_entity_poly.type
_entity_poly.pdbx_seq_one_letter_code
_entity_poly.pdbx_strand_id
1 'polypeptide(L)'
;MWPAIRSALVWLWMLLLTVAFIPLTTLLSLTIPFDPRRRLLLWESHQWCRTVGRTYPTWRLNITGRENVEPGRHYVVMSNHMSLADIILLSFLPLPYRWVSKRAIFLVPLFGWQMWAFGHLSVKRRSRVSVERFMRAARRTLEQGLSILIFPEGTRSRTGELGSFKPGGFQLASDTGTSVLPVVIGGTRHALPKHSWIMRDWSCPRMHVLPAVPVTKGEPPEAISERTRAAILEHHARIQEESATLLAAWLKQKGIAQTADAPRA
;
A
#
# COMPACT_ATOMS: atom_id res chain seq x y z
N MET A 1 24.27 12.20 -13.09
CA MET A 1 24.87 12.03 -11.75
C MET A 1 23.96 12.50 -10.60
N TRP A 2 23.42 13.71 -10.63
CA TRP A 2 22.60 14.27 -9.53
C TRP A 2 21.40 13.42 -9.10
N PRO A 3 20.54 12.84 -9.98
CA PRO A 3 19.41 12.01 -9.55
C PRO A 3 19.83 10.74 -8.80
N ALA A 4 20.97 10.13 -9.18
CA ALA A 4 21.48 8.94 -8.50
C ALA A 4 22.00 9.28 -7.08
N ILE A 5 22.78 10.36 -6.94
CA ILE A 5 23.28 10.82 -5.63
C ILE A 5 22.13 11.12 -4.68
N ARG A 6 21.13 11.88 -5.16
CA ARG A 6 19.95 12.18 -4.36
C ARG A 6 19.18 10.93 -3.97
N SER A 7 18.98 10.00 -4.88
CA SER A 7 18.31 8.73 -4.57
C SER A 7 19.07 7.93 -3.53
N ALA A 8 20.40 7.89 -3.60
CA ALA A 8 21.25 7.27 -2.60
C ALA A 8 21.08 7.93 -1.21
N LEU A 9 21.03 9.27 -1.15
CA LEU A 9 20.77 10.01 0.09
C LEU A 9 19.39 9.70 0.67
N VAL A 10 18.36 9.56 -0.17
CA VAL A 10 17.02 9.19 0.28
C VAL A 10 17.00 7.75 0.81
N TRP A 11 17.64 6.82 0.13
CA TRP A 11 17.75 5.44 0.62
C TRP A 11 18.53 5.37 1.94
N LEU A 12 19.60 6.14 2.06
CA LEU A 12 20.34 6.26 3.32
C LEU A 12 19.47 6.85 4.43
N TRP A 13 18.72 7.91 4.13
CA TRP A 13 17.73 8.47 5.05
C TRP A 13 16.70 7.44 5.51
N MET A 14 16.12 6.67 4.58
CA MET A 14 15.16 5.61 4.92
C MET A 14 15.80 4.51 5.77
N LEU A 15 17.07 4.16 5.51
CA LEU A 15 17.83 3.21 6.32
C LEU A 15 18.05 3.75 7.74
N LEU A 16 18.53 4.98 7.87
CA LEU A 16 18.74 5.63 9.17
C LEU A 16 17.44 5.74 9.96
N LEU A 17 16.35 6.11 9.30
CA LEU A 17 15.03 6.13 9.91
C LEU A 17 14.61 4.72 10.38
N THR A 18 14.84 3.69 9.57
CA THR A 18 14.56 2.30 9.94
C THR A 18 15.36 1.91 11.20
N VAL A 19 16.64 2.23 11.23
CA VAL A 19 17.50 1.96 12.41
C VAL A 19 17.01 2.72 13.64
N ALA A 20 16.60 3.98 13.49
CA ALA A 20 16.07 4.79 14.59
C ALA A 20 14.74 4.25 15.17
N PHE A 21 13.95 3.53 14.37
CA PHE A 21 12.71 2.89 14.83
C PHE A 21 12.94 1.52 15.51
N ILE A 22 14.13 0.90 15.36
CA ILE A 22 14.42 -0.42 15.96
C ILE A 22 14.24 -0.44 17.49
N PRO A 23 14.76 0.52 18.27
CA PRO A 23 14.55 0.52 19.71
C PRO A 23 13.07 0.56 20.10
N LEU A 24 12.27 1.37 19.40
CA LEU A 24 10.83 1.44 19.63
C LEU A 24 10.15 0.12 19.24
N THR A 25 10.47 -0.46 18.07
CA THR A 25 9.95 -1.77 17.66
C THR A 25 10.30 -2.85 18.69
N THR A 26 11.53 -2.84 19.22
CA THR A 26 11.97 -3.79 20.25
C THR A 26 11.15 -3.63 21.52
N LEU A 27 11.02 -2.41 22.02
CA LEU A 27 10.21 -2.11 23.21
C LEU A 27 8.75 -2.53 23.03
N LEU A 28 8.13 -2.13 21.91
CA LEU A 28 6.74 -2.47 21.62
C LEU A 28 6.54 -3.98 21.39
N SER A 29 7.57 -4.71 20.97
CA SER A 29 7.50 -6.17 20.83
C SER A 29 7.27 -6.89 22.17
N LEU A 30 7.63 -6.28 23.29
CA LEU A 30 7.34 -6.79 24.63
C LEU A 30 5.84 -6.79 24.95
N THR A 31 5.06 -6.01 24.23
CA THR A 31 3.59 -5.97 24.40
C THR A 31 2.87 -7.12 23.67
N ILE A 32 3.54 -7.88 22.79
CA ILE A 32 2.91 -8.93 21.98
C ILE A 32 2.10 -9.95 22.79
N PRO A 33 2.54 -10.43 23.96
CA PRO A 33 1.76 -11.34 24.79
C PRO A 33 0.43 -10.74 25.25
N PHE A 34 0.37 -9.42 25.44
CA PHE A 34 -0.80 -8.68 25.95
C PHE A 34 -1.62 -8.04 24.82
N ASP A 35 -1.00 -7.79 23.68
CA ASP A 35 -1.65 -7.27 22.45
C ASP A 35 -1.41 -8.22 21.26
N PRO A 36 -2.15 -9.35 21.19
CA PRO A 36 -2.02 -10.29 20.06
C PRO A 36 -2.40 -9.68 18.70
N ARG A 37 -3.16 -8.57 18.72
CA ARG A 37 -3.50 -7.79 17.53
C ARG A 37 -2.33 -6.93 17.06
N ARG A 38 -1.33 -6.70 17.93
CA ARG A 38 -0.15 -5.87 17.67
C ARG A 38 -0.50 -4.44 17.20
N ARG A 39 -1.52 -3.84 17.83
CA ARG A 39 -2.02 -2.51 17.42
C ARG A 39 -0.96 -1.42 17.56
N LEU A 40 -0.16 -1.47 18.63
CA LEU A 40 0.93 -0.51 18.84
C LEU A 40 2.03 -0.65 17.79
N LEU A 41 2.40 -1.88 17.45
CA LEU A 41 3.38 -2.16 16.40
C LEU A 41 2.86 -1.77 15.01
N LEU A 42 1.59 -2.02 14.71
CA LEU A 42 0.96 -1.56 13.46
C LEU A 42 0.91 -0.04 13.39
N TRP A 43 0.60 0.63 14.49
CA TRP A 43 0.66 2.09 14.58
C TRP A 43 2.07 2.60 14.27
N GLU A 44 3.11 2.02 14.89
CA GLU A 44 4.51 2.34 14.64
C GLU A 44 4.88 2.16 13.16
N SER A 45 4.53 1.02 12.55
CA SER A 45 4.73 0.75 11.12
C SER A 45 4.14 1.86 10.24
N HIS A 46 2.92 2.32 10.57
CA HIS A 46 2.28 3.42 9.86
C HIS A 46 3.02 4.76 10.10
N GLN A 47 3.51 5.02 11.34
CA GLN A 47 4.27 6.24 11.62
C GLN A 47 5.59 6.28 10.83
N TRP A 48 6.30 5.16 10.72
CA TRP A 48 7.49 5.08 9.86
C TRP A 48 7.15 5.48 8.41
N CYS A 49 6.16 4.85 7.81
CA CYS A 49 5.74 5.17 6.44
C CYS A 49 5.27 6.62 6.28
N ARG A 50 4.47 7.13 7.24
CA ARG A 50 3.98 8.52 7.24
C ARG A 50 5.13 9.52 7.38
N THR A 51 6.14 9.21 8.18
CA THR A 51 7.34 10.04 8.32
C THR A 51 8.07 10.12 6.99
N VAL A 52 8.31 9.00 6.31
CA VAL A 52 8.89 9.00 4.96
C VAL A 52 8.05 9.84 4.00
N GLY A 53 6.73 9.64 3.97
CA GLY A 53 5.86 10.37 3.04
C GLY A 53 5.78 11.87 3.30
N ARG A 54 5.90 12.31 4.56
CA ARG A 54 5.87 13.74 4.94
C ARG A 54 7.21 14.43 4.77
N THR A 55 8.29 13.71 4.96
CA THR A 55 9.66 14.27 4.89
C THR A 55 10.25 14.21 3.50
N TYR A 56 9.62 13.51 2.56
CA TYR A 56 10.09 13.48 1.18
C TYR A 56 9.80 14.85 0.49
N PRO A 57 10.84 15.65 0.20
CA PRO A 57 10.67 17.09 -0.09
C PRO A 57 9.97 17.37 -1.42
N THR A 58 9.97 16.40 -2.33
CA THR A 58 9.43 16.57 -3.69
C THR A 58 8.13 15.79 -3.92
N TRP A 59 7.47 15.33 -2.84
CA TRP A 59 6.15 14.70 -2.93
C TRP A 59 5.05 15.65 -2.43
N ARG A 60 3.98 15.72 -3.22
CA ARG A 60 2.73 16.38 -2.82
C ARG A 60 1.64 15.32 -2.71
N LEU A 61 1.44 14.83 -1.48
CA LEU A 61 0.43 13.82 -1.21
C LEU A 61 -0.97 14.44 -1.22
N ASN A 62 -1.89 13.83 -1.96
CA ASN A 62 -3.30 14.19 -1.93
C ASN A 62 -4.15 12.95 -1.64
N ILE A 63 -4.95 13.01 -0.59
CA ILE A 63 -5.72 11.86 -0.09
C ILE A 63 -7.16 12.30 0.13
N THR A 64 -8.09 11.63 -0.53
CA THR A 64 -9.54 11.91 -0.50
C THR A 64 -10.34 10.65 -0.20
N GLY A 65 -11.60 10.79 0.17
CA GLY A 65 -12.50 9.65 0.42
C GLY A 65 -12.29 8.95 1.76
N ARG A 66 -11.54 9.56 2.71
CA ARG A 66 -11.29 8.95 4.03
C ARG A 66 -12.56 8.74 4.83
N GLU A 67 -13.59 9.52 4.58
CA GLU A 67 -14.94 9.43 5.14
C GLU A 67 -15.64 8.11 4.82
N ASN A 68 -15.20 7.41 3.76
CA ASN A 68 -15.68 6.08 3.40
C ASN A 68 -15.14 4.96 4.32
N VAL A 69 -14.24 5.29 5.22
CA VAL A 69 -13.75 4.37 6.24
C VAL A 69 -14.57 4.54 7.51
N GLU A 70 -15.48 3.62 7.75
CA GLU A 70 -16.32 3.63 8.96
C GLU A 70 -15.47 3.34 10.21
N PRO A 71 -15.56 4.15 11.26
CA PRO A 71 -14.83 3.92 12.51
C PRO A 71 -15.13 2.53 13.11
N GLY A 72 -14.08 1.84 13.52
CA GLY A 72 -14.20 0.51 14.17
C GLY A 72 -14.46 -0.66 13.22
N ARG A 73 -14.76 -0.40 11.96
CA ARG A 73 -14.95 -1.45 10.95
C ARG A 73 -13.62 -1.92 10.37
N HIS A 74 -13.55 -3.18 9.98
CA HIS A 74 -12.39 -3.76 9.28
C HIS A 74 -12.79 -4.23 7.88
N TYR A 75 -11.81 -4.30 6.98
CA TYR A 75 -12.03 -4.52 5.56
C TYR A 75 -10.96 -5.42 4.95
N VAL A 76 -11.30 -6.04 3.83
CA VAL A 76 -10.30 -6.47 2.86
C VAL A 76 -10.01 -5.27 1.96
N VAL A 77 -8.93 -4.53 2.25
CA VAL A 77 -8.54 -3.35 1.47
C VAL A 77 -7.89 -3.81 0.17
N MET A 78 -8.39 -3.34 -0.95
CA MET A 78 -7.87 -3.67 -2.28
C MET A 78 -7.49 -2.42 -3.06
N SER A 79 -6.24 -2.38 -3.51
CA SER A 79 -5.70 -1.25 -4.26
C SER A 79 -4.97 -1.71 -5.52
N ASN A 80 -4.99 -0.89 -6.57
CA ASN A 80 -4.07 -1.04 -7.69
C ASN A 80 -2.62 -0.85 -7.22
N HIS A 81 -1.65 -1.41 -7.94
CA HIS A 81 -0.25 -1.42 -7.52
C HIS A 81 0.69 -0.98 -8.63
N MET A 82 1.35 0.16 -8.46
CA MET A 82 2.25 0.73 -9.46
C MET A 82 3.69 0.90 -8.96
N SER A 83 3.87 1.11 -7.64
CA SER A 83 5.16 1.49 -7.07
C SER A 83 5.34 0.93 -5.64
N LEU A 84 6.56 0.92 -5.14
CA LEU A 84 6.80 0.75 -3.69
C LEU A 84 6.27 1.96 -2.89
N ALA A 85 6.18 3.13 -3.52
CA ALA A 85 5.60 4.32 -2.91
C ALA A 85 4.12 4.17 -2.55
N ASP A 86 3.39 3.22 -3.15
CA ASP A 86 1.98 2.91 -2.82
C ASP A 86 1.84 2.55 -1.33
N ILE A 87 2.81 1.84 -0.78
CA ILE A 87 2.83 1.41 0.62
C ILE A 87 2.88 2.62 1.56
N ILE A 88 3.71 3.61 1.20
CA ILE A 88 3.81 4.87 1.95
C ILE A 88 2.48 5.62 1.91
N LEU A 89 1.86 5.70 0.73
CA LEU A 89 0.60 6.40 0.56
C LEU A 89 -0.55 5.70 1.32
N LEU A 90 -0.64 4.38 1.25
CA LEU A 90 -1.64 3.58 1.94
C LEU A 90 -1.54 3.66 3.47
N SER A 91 -0.36 3.96 4.03
CA SER A 91 -0.21 4.15 5.48
C SER A 91 -1.02 5.32 6.05
N PHE A 92 -1.50 6.21 5.18
CA PHE A 92 -2.37 7.31 5.57
C PHE A 92 -3.85 6.91 5.68
N LEU A 93 -4.23 5.66 5.38
CA LEU A 93 -5.57 5.15 5.68
C LEU A 93 -5.83 5.22 7.19
N PRO A 94 -7.02 5.64 7.64
CA PRO A 94 -7.35 5.79 9.05
C PRO A 94 -7.85 4.48 9.69
N LEU A 95 -7.18 3.36 9.37
CA LEU A 95 -7.53 2.03 9.90
C LEU A 95 -6.27 1.17 10.11
N PRO A 96 -6.26 0.29 11.13
CA PRO A 96 -5.17 -0.66 11.31
C PRO A 96 -5.29 -1.83 10.31
N TYR A 97 -4.21 -2.14 9.61
CA TYR A 97 -4.19 -3.25 8.66
C TYR A 97 -2.84 -3.96 8.62
N ARG A 98 -2.87 -5.22 8.22
CA ARG A 98 -1.68 -6.02 7.89
C ARG A 98 -1.49 -6.09 6.38
N TRP A 99 -0.26 -5.93 5.92
CA TRP A 99 0.08 -6.06 4.50
C TRP A 99 0.32 -7.51 4.14
N VAL A 100 0.06 -7.81 2.87
CA VAL A 100 0.45 -9.07 2.25
C VAL A 100 1.66 -8.82 1.36
N SER A 101 2.78 -9.47 1.65
CA SER A 101 4.01 -9.28 0.91
C SER A 101 4.67 -10.61 0.50
N LYS A 102 5.59 -10.54 -0.47
CA LYS A 102 6.39 -11.71 -0.87
C LYS A 102 7.29 -12.16 0.27
N ARG A 103 7.44 -13.47 0.47
CA ARG A 103 8.34 -14.02 1.49
C ARG A 103 9.76 -13.45 1.43
N ALA A 104 10.28 -13.14 0.22
CA ALA A 104 11.62 -12.57 0.05
C ALA A 104 11.81 -11.23 0.80
N ILE A 105 10.75 -10.43 0.98
CA ILE A 105 10.83 -9.15 1.71
C ILE A 105 11.11 -9.40 3.21
N PHE A 106 10.58 -10.48 3.77
CA PHE A 106 10.81 -10.87 5.16
C PHE A 106 12.23 -11.40 5.43
N LEU A 107 13.02 -11.63 4.38
CA LEU A 107 14.42 -12.06 4.47
C LEU A 107 15.40 -10.88 4.37
N VAL A 108 14.92 -9.67 4.10
CA VAL A 108 15.76 -8.47 4.06
C VAL A 108 16.19 -8.13 5.50
N PRO A 109 17.49 -8.04 5.79
CA PRO A 109 17.98 -7.72 7.12
C PRO A 109 17.35 -6.44 7.69
N LEU A 110 17.10 -6.40 8.99
CA LEU A 110 16.46 -5.33 9.75
C LEU A 110 14.99 -5.12 9.33
N PHE A 111 14.72 -4.82 8.06
CA PHE A 111 13.37 -4.55 7.55
C PHE A 111 12.46 -5.79 7.64
N GLY A 112 12.95 -6.95 7.25
CA GLY A 112 12.19 -8.20 7.31
C GLY A 112 11.84 -8.61 8.75
N TRP A 113 12.73 -8.37 9.69
CA TRP A 113 12.46 -8.57 11.10
C TRP A 113 11.34 -7.65 11.60
N GLN A 114 11.37 -6.36 11.26
CA GLN A 114 10.29 -5.43 11.60
C GLN A 114 8.95 -5.86 10.98
N MET A 115 8.94 -6.26 9.69
CA MET A 115 7.75 -6.78 9.02
C MET A 115 7.13 -7.97 9.78
N TRP A 116 7.98 -8.82 10.35
CA TRP A 116 7.56 -9.96 11.15
C TRP A 116 7.02 -9.52 12.52
N ALA A 117 7.72 -8.61 13.20
CA ALA A 117 7.29 -8.03 14.47
C ALA A 117 5.93 -7.34 14.37
N PHE A 118 5.68 -6.59 13.29
CA PHE A 118 4.39 -5.95 13.00
C PHE A 118 3.27 -6.96 12.68
N GLY A 119 3.60 -8.22 12.43
CA GLY A 119 2.62 -9.27 12.10
C GLY A 119 2.09 -9.19 10.68
N HIS A 120 2.82 -8.57 9.77
CA HIS A 120 2.47 -8.58 8.35
C HIS A 120 2.51 -9.98 7.77
N LEU A 121 1.77 -10.23 6.68
CA LEU A 121 1.55 -11.56 6.16
C LEU A 121 2.46 -11.85 4.97
N SER A 122 3.16 -12.99 5.02
CA SER A 122 4.03 -13.42 3.93
C SER A 122 3.36 -14.47 3.05
N VAL A 123 3.58 -14.41 1.73
CA VAL A 123 3.10 -15.42 0.79
C VAL A 123 4.16 -15.80 -0.25
N LYS A 124 4.32 -17.10 -0.48
CA LYS A 124 5.05 -17.66 -1.63
C LYS A 124 4.02 -18.23 -2.61
N ARG A 125 3.68 -17.45 -3.65
CA ARG A 125 2.54 -17.67 -4.55
C ARG A 125 2.54 -19.01 -5.28
N ARG A 126 3.73 -19.57 -5.56
CA ARG A 126 3.88 -20.87 -6.26
C ARG A 126 3.87 -22.08 -5.30
N SER A 127 3.54 -21.90 -4.02
CA SER A 127 3.50 -22.94 -3.01
C SER A 127 2.10 -23.01 -2.43
N ARG A 128 1.38 -24.09 -2.71
CA ARG A 128 0.03 -24.37 -2.18
C ARG A 128 0.00 -24.28 -0.65
N VAL A 129 0.95 -24.92 0.01
CA VAL A 129 1.08 -24.88 1.48
C VAL A 129 1.28 -23.47 2.01
N SER A 130 2.07 -22.62 1.30
CA SER A 130 2.25 -21.21 1.69
C SER A 130 0.98 -20.40 1.50
N VAL A 131 0.23 -20.64 0.43
CA VAL A 131 -1.06 -19.96 0.18
C VAL A 131 -2.08 -20.37 1.23
N GLU A 132 -2.21 -21.64 1.55
CA GLU A 132 -3.13 -22.13 2.59
C GLU A 132 -2.79 -21.54 3.97
N ARG A 133 -1.49 -21.50 4.33
CA ARG A 133 -1.01 -20.86 5.57
C ARG A 133 -1.34 -19.38 5.61
N PHE A 134 -1.12 -18.67 4.50
CA PHE A 134 -1.50 -17.27 4.34
C PHE A 134 -3.00 -17.08 4.53
N MET A 135 -3.86 -17.87 3.87
CA MET A 135 -5.32 -17.76 3.97
C MET A 135 -5.80 -17.97 5.41
N ARG A 136 -5.26 -18.95 6.13
CA ARG A 136 -5.58 -19.15 7.56
C ARG A 136 -5.16 -17.94 8.42
N ALA A 137 -3.96 -17.39 8.20
CA ALA A 137 -3.49 -16.22 8.94
C ALA A 137 -4.30 -14.96 8.61
N ALA A 138 -4.72 -14.83 7.36
CA ALA A 138 -5.56 -13.72 6.90
C ALA A 138 -6.96 -13.77 7.54
N ARG A 139 -7.63 -14.93 7.55
CA ARG A 139 -8.92 -15.11 8.25
C ARG A 139 -8.81 -14.73 9.73
N ARG A 140 -7.81 -15.25 10.44
CA ARG A 140 -7.56 -14.89 11.86
C ARG A 140 -7.35 -13.40 12.06
N THR A 141 -6.70 -12.72 11.10
CA THR A 141 -6.49 -11.26 11.18
C THR A 141 -7.81 -10.51 11.09
N LEU A 142 -8.71 -10.91 10.17
CA LEU A 142 -10.05 -10.32 10.05
C LEU A 142 -10.92 -10.64 11.28
N GLU A 143 -10.89 -11.87 11.78
CA GLU A 143 -11.58 -12.28 13.03
C GLU A 143 -11.12 -11.48 14.26
N GLN A 144 -9.88 -11.01 14.26
CA GLN A 144 -9.34 -10.10 15.26
C GLN A 144 -9.81 -8.65 15.10
N GLY A 145 -10.60 -8.31 14.08
CA GLY A 145 -11.04 -6.94 13.78
C GLY A 145 -9.96 -6.06 13.19
N LEU A 146 -8.95 -6.66 12.53
CA LEU A 146 -7.93 -5.95 11.77
C LEU A 146 -8.21 -6.10 10.29
N SER A 147 -7.93 -5.05 9.53
CA SER A 147 -8.01 -5.09 8.06
C SER A 147 -6.81 -5.80 7.45
N ILE A 148 -6.97 -6.23 6.21
CA ILE A 148 -5.89 -6.78 5.40
C ILE A 148 -5.78 -5.99 4.11
N LEU A 149 -4.57 -5.55 3.77
CA LEU A 149 -4.29 -4.85 2.53
C LEU A 149 -3.68 -5.81 1.52
N ILE A 150 -4.33 -5.90 0.36
CA ILE A 150 -3.97 -6.77 -0.76
C ILE A 150 -3.92 -5.94 -2.04
N PHE A 151 -2.88 -6.15 -2.84
CA PHE A 151 -2.85 -5.72 -4.23
C PHE A 151 -3.35 -6.87 -5.10
N PRO A 152 -4.59 -6.82 -5.62
CA PRO A 152 -5.21 -7.98 -6.29
C PRO A 152 -4.51 -8.35 -7.59
N GLU A 153 -3.81 -7.42 -8.25
CA GLU A 153 -2.97 -7.70 -9.42
C GLU A 153 -1.80 -8.64 -9.10
N GLY A 154 -1.40 -8.66 -7.85
CA GLY A 154 -0.29 -9.48 -7.36
C GLY A 154 1.09 -9.04 -7.82
N THR A 155 1.22 -8.02 -8.63
CA THR A 155 2.49 -7.41 -9.06
C THR A 155 2.26 -5.95 -9.41
N ARG A 156 3.32 -5.13 -9.39
CA ARG A 156 3.25 -3.75 -9.86
C ARG A 156 2.99 -3.70 -11.35
N SER A 157 2.08 -2.83 -11.80
CA SER A 157 1.87 -2.54 -13.21
C SER A 157 3.16 -2.00 -13.85
N ARG A 158 3.39 -2.31 -15.13
CA ARG A 158 4.49 -1.74 -15.92
C ARG A 158 4.03 -0.58 -16.79
N THR A 159 2.81 -0.65 -17.29
CA THR A 159 2.23 0.36 -18.20
C THR A 159 1.57 1.50 -17.43
N GLY A 160 1.10 1.25 -16.23
CA GLY A 160 0.22 2.13 -15.46
C GLY A 160 -1.25 1.71 -15.55
N GLU A 161 -1.57 0.77 -16.44
CA GLU A 161 -2.92 0.24 -16.58
C GLU A 161 -3.26 -0.76 -15.47
N LEU A 162 -4.53 -0.91 -15.20
CA LEU A 162 -5.05 -1.86 -14.23
C LEU A 162 -4.99 -3.28 -14.78
N GLY A 163 -4.19 -4.13 -14.16
CA GLY A 163 -4.03 -5.53 -14.52
C GLY A 163 -5.23 -6.42 -14.15
N SER A 164 -5.14 -7.70 -14.46
CA SER A 164 -6.12 -8.71 -14.03
C SER A 164 -6.03 -8.97 -12.53
N PHE A 165 -7.17 -9.17 -11.87
CA PHE A 165 -7.25 -9.44 -10.44
C PHE A 165 -7.13 -10.93 -10.14
N LYS A 166 -6.38 -11.28 -9.11
CA LYS A 166 -6.24 -12.64 -8.58
C LYS A 166 -7.37 -12.97 -7.60
N PRO A 167 -7.93 -14.18 -7.62
CA PRO A 167 -9.12 -14.50 -6.84
C PRO A 167 -8.90 -14.56 -5.31
N GLY A 168 -7.66 -14.77 -4.84
CA GLY A 168 -7.40 -15.09 -3.43
C GLY A 168 -7.89 -14.06 -2.41
N GLY A 169 -7.85 -12.78 -2.72
CA GLY A 169 -8.36 -11.73 -1.82
C GLY A 169 -9.90 -11.70 -1.80
N PHE A 170 -10.54 -11.97 -2.92
CA PHE A 170 -12.00 -12.04 -3.04
C PHE A 170 -12.55 -13.30 -2.39
N GLN A 171 -11.83 -14.43 -2.52
CA GLN A 171 -12.13 -15.65 -1.77
C GLN A 171 -12.10 -15.40 -0.26
N LEU A 172 -11.09 -14.64 0.23
CA LEU A 172 -11.00 -14.27 1.63
C LEU A 172 -12.20 -13.42 2.08
N ALA A 173 -12.61 -12.45 1.27
CA ALA A 173 -13.79 -11.60 1.53
C ALA A 173 -15.07 -12.45 1.58
N SER A 174 -15.27 -13.34 0.61
CA SER A 174 -16.38 -14.30 0.55
C SER A 174 -16.44 -15.21 1.77
N ASP A 175 -15.33 -15.86 2.11
CA ASP A 175 -15.24 -16.82 3.23
C ASP A 175 -15.59 -16.17 4.58
N THR A 176 -15.28 -14.87 4.75
CA THR A 176 -15.44 -14.16 6.01
C THR A 176 -16.66 -13.23 6.04
N GLY A 177 -17.28 -12.96 4.90
CA GLY A 177 -18.33 -11.93 4.79
C GLY A 177 -17.81 -10.51 5.03
N THR A 178 -16.48 -10.29 4.91
CA THR A 178 -15.87 -8.99 5.14
C THR A 178 -15.96 -8.13 3.89
N SER A 179 -16.50 -6.92 4.02
CA SER A 179 -16.60 -5.96 2.92
C SER A 179 -15.23 -5.62 2.33
N VAL A 180 -15.18 -5.41 1.03
CA VAL A 180 -13.99 -4.92 0.34
C VAL A 180 -13.98 -3.40 0.38
N LEU A 181 -12.85 -2.79 0.76
CA LEU A 181 -12.61 -1.35 0.65
C LEU A 181 -11.71 -1.09 -0.56
N PRO A 182 -12.27 -0.63 -1.69
CA PRO A 182 -11.46 -0.31 -2.85
C PRO A 182 -10.71 1.00 -2.63
N VAL A 183 -9.44 1.04 -3.03
CA VAL A 183 -8.59 2.23 -2.97
C VAL A 183 -7.90 2.41 -4.31
N VAL A 184 -7.99 3.61 -4.88
CA VAL A 184 -7.33 3.94 -6.14
C VAL A 184 -6.14 4.83 -5.88
N ILE A 185 -5.00 4.47 -6.49
CA ILE A 185 -3.74 5.21 -6.36
C ILE A 185 -3.29 5.70 -7.74
N GLY A 186 -2.81 6.96 -7.79
CA GLY A 186 -2.19 7.59 -8.94
C GLY A 186 -0.87 8.28 -8.62
N GLY A 187 -0.04 8.53 -9.63
CA GLY A 187 1.20 9.31 -9.53
C GLY A 187 2.42 8.60 -8.94
N THR A 188 2.23 7.50 -8.22
CA THR A 188 3.33 6.78 -7.52
C THR A 188 4.31 6.10 -8.49
N ARG A 189 3.84 5.68 -9.67
CA ARG A 189 4.69 5.10 -10.72
C ARG A 189 5.76 6.08 -11.17
N HIS A 190 5.42 7.36 -11.24
CA HIS A 190 6.39 8.42 -11.55
C HIS A 190 7.42 8.59 -10.44
N ALA A 191 6.99 8.52 -9.18
CA ALA A 191 7.87 8.70 -8.01
C ALA A 191 9.00 7.67 -7.94
N LEU A 192 8.66 6.38 -8.09
CA LEU A 192 9.63 5.28 -8.06
C LEU A 192 9.21 4.19 -9.06
N PRO A 193 9.74 4.20 -10.29
CA PRO A 193 9.41 3.22 -11.31
C PRO A 193 9.77 1.78 -10.90
N LYS A 194 9.04 0.82 -11.45
CA LYS A 194 9.34 -0.60 -11.24
C LYS A 194 10.75 -0.93 -11.78
N HIS A 195 11.53 -1.69 -10.99
CA HIS A 195 12.92 -2.05 -11.27
C HIS A 195 13.93 -0.90 -11.27
N SER A 196 13.53 0.30 -10.88
CA SER A 196 14.45 1.41 -10.62
C SER A 196 14.69 1.55 -9.12
N TRP A 197 15.91 1.92 -8.74
CA TRP A 197 16.25 2.42 -7.42
C TRP A 197 16.31 3.96 -7.41
N ILE A 198 16.29 4.57 -8.60
CA ILE A 198 16.33 6.01 -8.78
C ILE A 198 14.93 6.58 -8.55
N MET A 199 14.81 7.38 -7.51
CA MET A 199 13.60 8.14 -7.22
C MET A 199 13.57 9.39 -8.07
N ARG A 200 12.46 9.65 -8.76
CA ARG A 200 12.29 10.85 -9.57
C ARG A 200 11.99 12.06 -8.68
N ASP A 201 12.35 13.25 -9.16
CA ASP A 201 12.32 14.47 -8.36
C ASP A 201 10.93 14.83 -7.89
N TRP A 202 10.03 15.05 -8.77
CA TRP A 202 8.74 15.63 -8.47
C TRP A 202 7.63 14.61 -8.69
N SER A 203 6.73 14.49 -7.72
CA SER A 203 5.58 13.61 -7.86
C SER A 203 4.40 14.12 -7.02
N CYS A 204 3.20 13.95 -7.56
CA CYS A 204 1.96 14.22 -6.86
C CYS A 204 1.18 12.91 -6.61
N PRO A 205 1.63 12.04 -5.68
CA PRO A 205 0.92 10.82 -5.34
C PRO A 205 -0.49 11.13 -4.83
N ARG A 206 -1.49 10.47 -5.41
CA ARG A 206 -2.88 10.60 -5.02
C ARG A 206 -3.44 9.27 -4.56
N MET A 207 -4.31 9.34 -3.55
CA MET A 207 -5.10 8.21 -3.09
C MET A 207 -6.57 8.63 -2.96
N HIS A 208 -7.45 7.85 -3.52
CA HIS A 208 -8.89 8.00 -3.32
C HIS A 208 -9.45 6.71 -2.73
N VAL A 209 -10.05 6.81 -1.56
CA VAL A 209 -10.74 5.71 -0.90
C VAL A 209 -12.17 5.70 -1.40
N LEU A 210 -12.61 4.60 -2.01
CA LEU A 210 -13.96 4.47 -2.53
C LEU A 210 -14.92 3.94 -1.46
N PRO A 211 -16.24 4.09 -1.66
CA PRO A 211 -17.23 3.41 -0.83
C PRO A 211 -16.97 1.91 -0.75
N ALA A 212 -17.16 1.33 0.43
CA ALA A 212 -16.96 -0.09 0.62
C ALA A 212 -17.94 -0.92 -0.22
N VAL A 213 -17.44 -1.95 -0.89
CA VAL A 213 -18.24 -2.96 -1.58
C VAL A 213 -18.72 -3.96 -0.54
N PRO A 214 -20.01 -4.02 -0.22
CA PRO A 214 -20.55 -4.98 0.73
C PRO A 214 -20.41 -6.40 0.18
N VAL A 215 -20.10 -7.34 1.07
CA VAL A 215 -19.93 -8.76 0.75
C VAL A 215 -20.74 -9.59 1.70
N THR A 216 -21.52 -10.53 1.15
CA THR A 216 -22.23 -11.55 1.91
C THR A 216 -21.35 -12.79 2.03
N LYS A 217 -21.32 -13.43 3.19
CA LYS A 217 -20.57 -14.66 3.38
C LYS A 217 -21.03 -15.77 2.42
N GLY A 218 -20.08 -16.35 1.70
CA GLY A 218 -20.36 -17.36 0.66
C GLY A 218 -20.72 -16.80 -0.71
N GLU A 219 -20.72 -15.48 -0.89
CA GLU A 219 -20.92 -14.84 -2.19
C GLU A 219 -19.83 -15.27 -3.19
N PRO A 220 -20.14 -15.52 -4.47
CA PRO A 220 -19.13 -15.88 -5.47
C PRO A 220 -17.98 -14.86 -5.55
N PRO A 221 -16.71 -15.29 -5.39
CA PRO A 221 -15.54 -14.39 -5.43
C PRO A 221 -15.45 -13.59 -6.73
N GLU A 222 -15.92 -14.17 -7.84
CA GLU A 222 -15.93 -13.54 -9.16
C GLU A 222 -16.85 -12.31 -9.18
N ALA A 223 -18.04 -12.41 -8.58
CA ALA A 223 -18.98 -11.29 -8.49
C ALA A 223 -18.43 -10.14 -7.63
N ILE A 224 -17.76 -10.47 -6.52
CA ILE A 224 -17.07 -9.50 -5.67
C ILE A 224 -15.95 -8.82 -6.46
N SER A 225 -15.18 -9.62 -7.21
CA SER A 225 -14.06 -9.14 -8.05
C SER A 225 -14.54 -8.18 -9.14
N GLU A 226 -15.61 -8.52 -9.83
CA GLU A 226 -16.21 -7.66 -10.89
C GLU A 226 -16.64 -6.30 -10.33
N ARG A 227 -17.41 -6.28 -9.25
CA ARG A 227 -17.86 -5.01 -8.62
C ARG A 227 -16.67 -4.18 -8.12
N THR A 228 -15.70 -4.81 -7.47
CA THR A 228 -14.51 -4.12 -6.98
C THR A 228 -13.68 -3.58 -8.13
N ARG A 229 -13.48 -4.38 -9.18
CA ARG A 229 -12.71 -3.97 -10.36
C ARG A 229 -13.40 -2.83 -11.12
N ALA A 230 -14.71 -2.89 -11.30
CA ALA A 230 -15.49 -1.84 -11.92
C ALA A 230 -15.34 -0.51 -11.16
N ALA A 231 -15.49 -0.52 -9.84
CA ALA A 231 -15.32 0.66 -9.00
C ALA A 231 -13.91 1.25 -9.11
N ILE A 232 -12.86 0.42 -9.08
CA ILE A 232 -11.48 0.89 -9.25
C ILE A 232 -11.26 1.44 -10.66
N LEU A 233 -11.72 0.76 -11.69
CA LEU A 233 -11.51 1.14 -13.09
C LEU A 233 -12.16 2.48 -13.43
N GLU A 234 -13.37 2.73 -12.95
CA GLU A 234 -14.10 3.99 -13.12
C GLU A 234 -13.30 5.21 -12.65
N HIS A 235 -12.53 5.04 -11.58
CA HIS A 235 -11.76 6.13 -10.97
C HIS A 235 -10.29 6.14 -11.41
N HIS A 236 -9.78 5.04 -11.95
CA HIS A 236 -8.35 4.85 -12.19
C HIS A 236 -7.78 5.87 -13.18
N ALA A 237 -8.38 6.02 -14.36
CA ALA A 237 -7.90 6.96 -15.38
C ALA A 237 -7.92 8.40 -14.85
N ARG A 238 -9.02 8.81 -14.22
CA ARG A 238 -9.19 10.14 -13.64
C ARG A 238 -8.10 10.45 -12.59
N ILE A 239 -7.81 9.55 -11.68
CA ILE A 239 -6.79 9.74 -10.64
C ILE A 239 -5.38 9.88 -11.25
N GLN A 240 -5.08 9.14 -12.34
CA GLN A 240 -3.81 9.27 -13.05
C GLN A 240 -3.70 10.65 -13.72
N GLU A 241 -4.73 11.09 -14.42
CA GLU A 241 -4.80 12.39 -15.10
C GLU A 241 -4.70 13.56 -14.10
N GLU A 242 -5.48 13.51 -13.02
CA GLU A 242 -5.43 14.51 -11.96
C GLU A 242 -4.04 14.60 -11.31
N SER A 243 -3.36 13.46 -11.10
CA SER A 243 -2.00 13.44 -10.58
C SER A 243 -1.01 14.10 -11.56
N ALA A 244 -1.13 13.83 -12.85
CA ALA A 244 -0.30 14.43 -13.90
C ALA A 244 -0.54 15.94 -14.00
N THR A 245 -1.79 16.37 -13.98
CA THR A 245 -2.19 17.79 -14.03
C THR A 245 -1.65 18.57 -12.83
N LEU A 246 -1.81 18.03 -11.61
CA LEU A 246 -1.27 18.66 -10.40
C LEU A 246 0.25 18.76 -10.43
N LEU A 247 0.91 17.71 -10.93
CA LEU A 247 2.36 17.72 -11.08
C LEU A 247 2.78 18.83 -12.06
N ALA A 248 2.13 18.92 -13.22
CA ALA A 248 2.43 19.96 -14.23
C ALA A 248 2.23 21.37 -13.68
N ALA A 249 1.11 21.61 -12.99
CA ALA A 249 0.82 22.91 -12.38
C ALA A 249 1.86 23.27 -11.31
N TRP A 250 2.27 22.33 -10.48
CA TRP A 250 3.26 22.56 -9.44
C TRP A 250 4.65 22.83 -10.00
N LEU A 251 5.10 22.08 -11.02
CA LEU A 251 6.37 22.33 -11.70
C LEU A 251 6.40 23.72 -12.33
N LYS A 252 5.32 24.15 -12.98
CA LYS A 252 5.17 25.50 -13.52
C LYS A 252 5.31 26.57 -12.45
N GLN A 253 4.65 26.40 -11.30
CA GLN A 253 4.75 27.33 -10.16
C GLN A 253 6.18 27.45 -9.63
N LYS A 254 6.98 26.38 -9.70
CA LYS A 254 8.38 26.35 -9.25
C LYS A 254 9.38 26.81 -10.32
N GLY A 255 8.94 27.15 -11.54
CA GLY A 255 9.83 27.49 -12.65
C GLY A 255 10.67 26.30 -13.13
N ILE A 256 10.22 25.06 -12.88
CA ILE A 256 10.93 23.84 -13.27
C ILE A 256 10.37 23.37 -14.59
N ALA A 257 11.24 23.26 -15.61
CA ALA A 257 10.84 22.72 -16.91
C ALA A 257 10.35 21.27 -16.76
N GLN A 258 9.25 20.92 -17.42
CA GLN A 258 8.83 19.52 -17.52
C GLN A 258 9.95 18.72 -18.20
N THR A 259 10.52 17.77 -17.47
CA THR A 259 11.46 16.82 -18.09
C THR A 259 10.69 15.93 -19.06
N ALA A 260 11.34 15.48 -20.16
CA ALA A 260 10.74 14.61 -21.18
C ALA A 260 10.13 13.29 -20.61
N ASP A 261 10.43 13.00 -19.36
CA ASP A 261 9.96 11.86 -18.57
C ASP A 261 8.72 12.15 -17.69
N ALA A 262 8.18 13.37 -17.71
CA ALA A 262 6.92 13.67 -17.02
C ALA A 262 5.77 12.92 -17.72
N PRO A 263 4.82 12.33 -17.00
CA PRO A 263 3.65 11.73 -17.63
C PRO A 263 2.95 12.79 -18.48
N ARG A 264 2.74 12.49 -19.77
CA ARG A 264 1.87 13.32 -20.61
C ARG A 264 0.45 13.16 -20.07
N ALA A 265 -0.24 14.29 -19.92
CA ALA A 265 -1.64 14.33 -19.54
C ALA A 265 -2.51 13.60 -20.56
#